data_813548022ea90965e4e7b43ed285acc9
#
_entry.id   813548022ea90965e4e7b43ed285acc9
#
_cell.length_a   1.000
_cell.length_b   1.000
_cell.length_c   1.000
_cell.angle_alpha   90.00
_cell.angle_beta   90.00
_cell.angle_gamma   90.00
#
_symmetry.space_group_name_H-M   'P 1'
#
loop_
_entity.id
_entity.type
_entity.pdbx_description
1 polymer ?
#
loop_
_entity_poly.entity_id
_entity_poly.type
_entity_poly.pdbx_seq_one_letter_code
_entity_poly.pdbx_strand_id
1 'polypeptide(L)'
;VLVLGEDITQTGARVALAVRQAVKGKAREMAAAQKVADWQIAAILNIGQRAKHPLFVTNVDDTRLDDIAAWTYRAPVEDQARLGFAIAHALDDSAPAVDGLSQDLQGKVDVIVQALAGAKKPLIISGTNAGSMEIIQAAANVAKALKGRGADVGVTMVARAVNSVGLGMIGGGSLEEALDELESGAADAVIVLENDLHRHASAARVDAALAKAPLVMVVDHQRTAIMDKAHLVLSAASFAESDGTVVNNEGRAQRFFQVYDPAYYDAKTVMLESWRWLHSLHSTVNNRQVDWTQLDHVIDAAIAALPQLAGIKDAAPDATFRIRGQKLAREPHRYSGRTAMRANISVHEPRQPQDKDTMFAFSMEGNNQPSAPRSQIPFAWAPGWNSPQAWNKFQDEVGGKLRHGDPGVRLFEASASGLEYFTAVPASFQAEEGKWRIAPYYHLFGSDELSQRAPVFQSRMPEPYIKLNPADAAKLGVNPGAMLSFSVEGQTLRLPLVISEGLTAGQVGLPMGMPGIAPVLTGSRIDSLQEAKA
;
A
#
# COMPACT_ATOMS: atom_id res chain seq x y z
N VAL A 1 -10.35 -10.60 12.93
CA VAL A 1 -9.94 -9.85 11.75
C VAL A 1 -10.55 -10.48 10.52
N LEU A 2 -11.08 -9.67 9.61
CA LEU A 2 -11.58 -10.09 8.29
C LEU A 2 -10.79 -9.37 7.21
N VAL A 3 -10.21 -10.12 6.27
CA VAL A 3 -9.54 -9.59 5.07
C VAL A 3 -10.37 -9.98 3.86
N LEU A 4 -10.84 -8.99 3.11
CA LEU A 4 -11.67 -9.16 1.92
C LEU A 4 -10.90 -8.72 0.66
N GLY A 5 -10.51 -9.69 -0.17
CA GLY A 5 -9.98 -9.49 -1.51
C GLY A 5 -8.58 -8.90 -1.62
N GLU A 6 -7.83 -8.88 -0.54
CA GLU A 6 -6.52 -8.22 -0.54
C GLU A 6 -5.42 -9.16 -0.03
N ASP A 7 -4.39 -9.40 -0.83
CA ASP A 7 -3.17 -10.05 -0.34
C ASP A 7 -2.24 -9.02 0.31
N ILE A 8 -2.54 -8.65 1.55
CA ILE A 8 -1.73 -7.69 2.29
C ILE A 8 -0.29 -8.14 2.54
N THR A 9 0.03 -9.41 2.31
CA THR A 9 1.44 -9.88 2.40
C THR A 9 2.29 -9.38 1.23
N GLN A 10 1.64 -9.03 0.13
CA GLN A 10 2.28 -8.51 -1.09
C GLN A 10 2.05 -7.01 -1.28
N THR A 11 0.87 -6.50 -0.92
CA THR A 11 0.46 -5.12 -1.18
C THR A 11 0.60 -4.20 0.04
N GLY A 12 0.66 -4.77 1.24
CA GLY A 12 0.75 -4.02 2.49
C GLY A 12 1.53 -4.77 3.57
N ALA A 13 2.79 -5.14 3.30
CA ALA A 13 3.59 -6.03 4.16
C ALA A 13 3.67 -5.59 5.63
N ARG A 14 3.67 -4.29 5.93
CA ARG A 14 3.63 -3.76 7.30
C ARG A 14 2.27 -4.01 7.95
N VAL A 15 1.17 -3.89 7.19
CA VAL A 15 -0.19 -4.23 7.65
C VAL A 15 -0.27 -5.73 7.93
N ALA A 16 0.27 -6.57 7.03
CA ALA A 16 0.32 -8.02 7.23
C ALA A 16 1.08 -8.41 8.52
N LEU A 17 2.20 -7.75 8.79
CA LEU A 17 2.95 -7.95 10.03
C LEU A 17 2.12 -7.57 11.26
N ALA A 18 1.44 -6.44 11.24
CA ALA A 18 0.56 -5.99 12.32
C ALA A 18 -0.61 -6.97 12.54
N VAL A 19 -1.21 -7.48 11.45
CA VAL A 19 -2.26 -8.52 11.52
C VAL A 19 -1.72 -9.81 12.14
N ARG A 20 -0.53 -10.27 11.75
CA ARG A 20 0.11 -11.45 12.38
C ARG A 20 0.32 -11.23 13.89
N GLN A 21 0.75 -10.04 14.29
CA GLN A 21 0.93 -9.69 15.69
C GLN A 21 -0.41 -9.63 16.44
N ALA A 22 -1.44 -9.03 15.85
CA ALA A 22 -2.78 -8.98 16.43
C ALA A 22 -3.39 -10.37 16.62
N VAL A 23 -3.27 -11.25 15.61
CA VAL A 23 -3.75 -12.65 15.69
C VAL A 23 -3.05 -13.42 16.82
N LYS A 24 -1.73 -13.26 16.95
CA LYS A 24 -0.94 -13.87 18.03
C LYS A 24 -1.17 -13.18 19.39
N GLY A 25 -1.83 -12.04 19.41
CA GLY A 25 -2.14 -11.29 20.64
C GLY A 25 -2.99 -12.06 21.65
N LYS A 26 -3.70 -13.13 21.23
CA LYS A 26 -4.47 -13.99 22.15
C LYS A 26 -3.60 -14.59 23.25
N ALA A 27 -2.39 -15.02 22.93
CA ALA A 27 -1.44 -15.52 23.92
C ALA A 27 -1.04 -14.44 24.95
N ARG A 28 -0.87 -13.19 24.50
CA ARG A 28 -0.59 -12.04 25.38
C ARG A 28 -1.77 -11.73 26.28
N GLU A 29 -2.99 -11.75 25.74
CA GLU A 29 -4.21 -11.57 26.53
C GLU A 29 -4.32 -12.61 27.66
N MET A 30 -4.07 -13.89 27.34
CA MET A 30 -4.07 -14.97 28.33
C MET A 30 -2.99 -14.81 29.40
N ALA A 31 -1.79 -14.40 29.01
CA ALA A 31 -0.68 -14.13 29.91
C ALA A 31 -0.93 -12.91 30.82
N ALA A 32 -1.48 -11.84 30.26
CA ALA A 32 -1.86 -10.65 31.02
C ALA A 32 -2.92 -10.95 32.09
N ALA A 33 -3.87 -11.85 31.81
CA ALA A 33 -4.84 -12.33 32.83
C ALA A 33 -4.16 -13.05 34.00
N GLN A 34 -2.97 -13.61 33.80
CA GLN A 34 -2.12 -14.22 34.84
C GLN A 34 -1.05 -13.24 35.37
N LYS A 35 -1.16 -11.95 35.03
CA LYS A 35 -0.20 -10.90 35.46
C LYS A 35 1.24 -11.12 34.98
N VAL A 36 1.42 -11.85 33.87
CA VAL A 36 2.72 -12.02 33.21
C VAL A 36 3.01 -10.78 32.37
N ALA A 37 4.17 -10.17 32.60
CA ALA A 37 4.58 -8.96 31.87
C ALA A 37 4.87 -9.25 30.39
N ASP A 38 4.54 -8.29 29.51
CA ASP A 38 4.57 -8.46 28.06
C ASP A 38 5.96 -8.76 27.46
N TRP A 39 7.02 -8.43 28.18
CA TRP A 39 8.39 -8.75 27.77
C TRP A 39 8.81 -10.21 28.04
N GLN A 40 8.03 -10.96 28.84
CA GLN A 40 8.32 -12.36 29.19
C GLN A 40 7.82 -13.30 28.07
N ILE A 41 8.39 -13.19 26.89
CA ILE A 41 7.90 -13.88 25.68
C ILE A 41 7.82 -15.39 25.85
N ALA A 42 8.81 -16.01 26.52
CA ALA A 42 8.81 -17.46 26.76
C ALA A 42 7.61 -17.91 27.60
N ALA A 43 7.26 -17.15 28.65
CA ALA A 43 6.09 -17.41 29.47
C ALA A 43 4.79 -17.20 28.70
N ILE A 44 4.71 -16.14 27.91
CA ILE A 44 3.56 -15.84 27.04
C ILE A 44 3.32 -16.99 26.06
N LEU A 45 4.35 -17.47 25.39
CA LEU A 45 4.24 -18.59 24.46
C LEU A 45 3.84 -19.89 25.15
N ASN A 46 4.37 -20.14 26.36
CA ASN A 46 4.01 -21.31 27.15
C ASN A 46 2.53 -21.28 27.59
N ILE A 47 2.03 -20.13 28.05
CA ILE A 47 0.63 -19.95 28.44
C ILE A 47 -0.30 -20.00 27.23
N GLY A 48 0.04 -19.30 26.18
CA GLY A 48 -0.79 -19.15 25.00
C GLY A 48 -0.83 -20.39 24.11
N GLN A 49 0.23 -21.21 24.14
CA GLN A 49 0.37 -22.38 23.26
C GLN A 49 0.09 -22.00 21.79
N ARG A 50 -0.97 -22.55 21.21
CA ARG A 50 -1.43 -22.27 19.83
C ARG A 50 -2.61 -21.31 19.76
N ALA A 51 -2.99 -20.67 20.89
CA ALA A 51 -4.12 -19.77 20.92
C ALA A 51 -3.91 -18.57 20.00
N LYS A 52 -4.91 -18.29 19.17
CA LYS A 52 -4.93 -17.19 18.21
C LYS A 52 -6.29 -16.50 18.25
N HIS A 53 -6.32 -15.19 17.96
CA HIS A 53 -7.58 -14.54 17.59
C HIS A 53 -8.00 -15.00 16.21
N PRO A 54 -9.31 -15.13 15.94
CA PRO A 54 -9.79 -15.54 14.62
C PRO A 54 -9.36 -14.56 13.52
N LEU A 55 -8.80 -15.11 12.44
CA LEU A 55 -8.48 -14.41 11.20
C LEU A 55 -9.20 -15.13 10.05
N PHE A 56 -9.96 -14.39 9.29
CA PHE A 56 -10.64 -14.85 8.09
C PHE A 56 -10.05 -14.13 6.89
N VAL A 57 -9.64 -14.87 5.88
CA VAL A 57 -8.98 -14.33 4.69
C VAL A 57 -9.72 -14.77 3.44
N THR A 58 -10.04 -13.82 2.58
CA THR A 58 -10.55 -14.10 1.23
C THR A 58 -9.56 -13.58 0.20
N ASN A 59 -9.30 -14.37 -0.83
CA ASN A 59 -8.45 -13.97 -1.95
C ASN A 59 -8.74 -14.84 -3.17
N VAL A 60 -8.16 -14.46 -4.31
CA VAL A 60 -8.24 -15.25 -5.55
C VAL A 60 -7.41 -16.54 -5.49
N ASP A 61 -6.39 -16.59 -4.63
CA ASP A 61 -5.48 -17.73 -4.45
C ASP A 61 -4.91 -17.74 -3.01
N ASP A 62 -3.93 -18.60 -2.74
CA ASP A 62 -3.24 -18.71 -1.47
C ASP A 62 -2.48 -17.44 -1.10
N THR A 63 -2.46 -17.15 0.19
CA THR A 63 -1.69 -16.04 0.76
C THR A 63 -0.74 -16.52 1.86
N ARG A 64 0.23 -15.71 2.22
CA ARG A 64 1.12 -16.03 3.35
C ARG A 64 0.45 -15.86 4.72
N LEU A 65 -0.82 -15.48 4.78
CA LEU A 65 -1.61 -15.43 6.02
C LEU A 65 -2.35 -16.74 6.30
N ASP A 66 -2.43 -17.63 5.33
CA ASP A 66 -3.19 -18.89 5.43
C ASP A 66 -2.68 -19.77 6.56
N ASP A 67 -1.37 -19.71 6.89
CA ASP A 67 -0.74 -20.42 7.99
C ASP A 67 -1.27 -20.03 9.38
N ILE A 68 -1.87 -18.86 9.50
CA ILE A 68 -2.42 -18.35 10.77
C ILE A 68 -3.93 -18.11 10.71
N ALA A 69 -4.54 -18.22 9.54
CA ALA A 69 -5.96 -18.02 9.35
C ALA A 69 -6.78 -19.14 10.05
N ALA A 70 -7.93 -18.77 10.60
CA ALA A 70 -8.94 -19.71 11.09
C ALA A 70 -9.74 -20.32 9.92
N TRP A 71 -9.88 -19.55 8.84
CA TRP A 71 -10.51 -19.99 7.61
C TRP A 71 -10.08 -19.11 6.44
N THR A 72 -9.96 -19.74 5.27
CA THR A 72 -9.63 -19.09 4.01
C THR A 72 -10.71 -19.36 2.97
N TYR A 73 -11.04 -18.36 2.16
CA TYR A 73 -11.95 -18.48 1.04
C TYR A 73 -11.27 -18.04 -0.24
N ARG A 74 -11.00 -19.00 -1.11
CA ARG A 74 -10.40 -18.77 -2.42
C ARG A 74 -11.50 -18.77 -3.47
N ALA A 75 -11.76 -17.61 -4.04
CA ALA A 75 -12.87 -17.42 -4.95
C ALA A 75 -12.62 -16.22 -5.87
N PRO A 76 -13.35 -16.12 -6.99
CA PRO A 76 -13.41 -14.90 -7.79
C PRO A 76 -13.82 -13.70 -6.95
N VAL A 77 -13.39 -12.51 -7.37
CA VAL A 77 -13.56 -11.27 -6.60
C VAL A 77 -15.04 -10.98 -6.31
N GLU A 78 -15.95 -11.31 -7.27
CA GLU A 78 -17.38 -11.16 -7.11
C GLU A 78 -17.92 -12.01 -5.97
N ASP A 79 -17.51 -13.28 -5.90
CA ASP A 79 -17.97 -14.19 -4.86
C ASP A 79 -17.42 -13.83 -3.49
N GLN A 80 -16.21 -13.26 -3.44
CA GLN A 80 -15.67 -12.68 -2.22
C GLN A 80 -16.47 -11.45 -1.76
N ALA A 81 -16.87 -10.57 -2.70
CA ALA A 81 -17.73 -9.43 -2.40
C ALA A 81 -19.11 -9.90 -1.88
N ARG A 82 -19.72 -10.90 -2.53
CA ARG A 82 -20.98 -11.51 -2.10
C ARG A 82 -20.90 -12.06 -0.67
N LEU A 83 -19.79 -12.71 -0.32
CA LEU A 83 -19.54 -13.14 1.07
C LEU A 83 -19.54 -11.95 2.02
N GLY A 84 -18.87 -10.85 1.67
CA GLY A 84 -18.83 -9.63 2.48
C GLY A 84 -20.23 -9.00 2.66
N PHE A 85 -21.03 -8.92 1.58
CA PHE A 85 -22.43 -8.46 1.67
C PHE A 85 -23.29 -9.38 2.56
N ALA A 86 -23.12 -10.69 2.45
CA ALA A 86 -23.84 -11.65 3.28
C ALA A 86 -23.48 -11.52 4.78
N ILE A 87 -22.21 -11.28 5.09
CA ILE A 87 -21.77 -11.00 6.46
C ILE A 87 -22.41 -9.71 6.98
N ALA A 88 -22.48 -8.67 6.15
CA ALA A 88 -23.11 -7.40 6.53
C ALA A 88 -24.61 -7.60 6.81
N HIS A 89 -25.34 -8.31 5.95
CA HIS A 89 -26.74 -8.62 6.12
C HIS A 89 -27.02 -9.46 7.38
N ALA A 90 -26.19 -10.47 7.64
CA ALA A 90 -26.31 -11.28 8.86
C ALA A 90 -25.99 -10.50 10.16
N LEU A 91 -25.21 -9.41 10.06
CA LEU A 91 -24.99 -8.47 11.15
C LEU A 91 -26.14 -7.47 11.30
N ASP A 92 -26.76 -7.04 10.21
CA ASP A 92 -27.83 -6.05 10.19
C ASP A 92 -28.77 -6.33 9.01
N ASP A 93 -30.01 -6.74 9.28
CA ASP A 93 -31.01 -7.10 8.29
C ASP A 93 -31.37 -5.95 7.32
N SER A 94 -31.04 -4.71 7.65
CA SER A 94 -31.21 -3.56 6.76
C SER A 94 -30.13 -3.47 5.66
N ALA A 95 -29.03 -4.23 5.79
CA ALA A 95 -28.05 -4.37 4.72
C ALA A 95 -28.59 -5.28 3.60
N PRO A 96 -28.12 -5.13 2.35
CA PRO A 96 -28.58 -5.92 1.22
C PRO A 96 -28.40 -7.42 1.42
N ALA A 97 -29.45 -8.20 1.15
CA ALA A 97 -29.41 -9.65 1.16
C ALA A 97 -28.63 -10.19 -0.05
N VAL A 98 -28.10 -11.38 0.08
CA VAL A 98 -27.37 -12.09 -0.97
C VAL A 98 -28.06 -13.45 -1.24
N ASP A 99 -28.58 -13.60 -2.44
CA ASP A 99 -29.22 -14.85 -2.85
C ASP A 99 -28.23 -15.91 -3.36
N GLY A 100 -28.58 -17.18 -3.27
CA GLY A 100 -27.83 -18.26 -3.91
C GLY A 100 -26.51 -18.64 -3.26
N LEU A 101 -26.29 -18.30 -1.99
CA LEU A 101 -25.16 -18.82 -1.22
C LEU A 101 -25.38 -20.31 -0.91
N SER A 102 -24.31 -21.12 -1.02
CA SER A 102 -24.35 -22.50 -0.60
C SER A 102 -24.57 -22.63 0.92
N GLN A 103 -25.14 -23.73 1.37
CA GLN A 103 -25.35 -23.97 2.79
C GLN A 103 -24.05 -23.98 3.59
N ASP A 104 -22.95 -24.50 3.02
CA ASP A 104 -21.64 -24.48 3.66
C ASP A 104 -21.14 -23.04 3.84
N LEU A 105 -21.26 -22.21 2.79
CA LEU A 105 -20.84 -20.80 2.85
C LEU A 105 -21.68 -19.99 3.84
N GLN A 106 -23.00 -20.26 3.92
CA GLN A 106 -23.87 -19.65 4.92
C GLN A 106 -23.40 -20.00 6.35
N GLY A 107 -23.05 -21.26 6.60
CA GLY A 107 -22.49 -21.68 7.88
C GLY A 107 -21.16 -20.97 8.22
N LYS A 108 -20.35 -20.62 7.21
CA LYS A 108 -19.14 -19.82 7.42
C LYS A 108 -19.46 -18.36 7.73
N VAL A 109 -20.48 -17.78 7.08
CA VAL A 109 -20.99 -16.43 7.41
C VAL A 109 -21.34 -16.36 8.89
N ASP A 110 -22.09 -17.35 9.41
CA ASP A 110 -22.50 -17.37 10.81
C ASP A 110 -21.31 -17.41 11.78
N VAL A 111 -20.28 -18.22 11.47
CA VAL A 111 -19.03 -18.28 12.26
C VAL A 111 -18.30 -16.96 12.26
N ILE A 112 -18.20 -16.32 11.08
CA ILE A 112 -17.49 -15.02 10.94
C ILE A 112 -18.26 -13.94 11.70
N VAL A 113 -19.57 -13.88 11.56
CA VAL A 113 -20.46 -12.93 12.24
C VAL A 113 -20.32 -13.07 13.76
N GLN A 114 -20.39 -14.31 14.28
CA GLN A 114 -20.20 -14.55 15.71
C GLN A 114 -18.84 -14.06 16.20
N ALA A 115 -17.77 -14.33 15.45
CA ALA A 115 -16.41 -13.93 15.82
C ALA A 115 -16.23 -12.41 15.78
N LEU A 116 -16.79 -11.72 14.77
CA LEU A 116 -16.69 -10.26 14.63
C LEU A 116 -17.54 -9.53 15.66
N ALA A 117 -18.78 -9.97 15.89
CA ALA A 117 -19.69 -9.38 16.86
C ALA A 117 -19.19 -9.55 18.31
N GLY A 118 -18.52 -10.67 18.61
CA GLY A 118 -17.91 -10.93 19.91
C GLY A 118 -16.55 -10.27 20.14
N ALA A 119 -15.97 -9.63 19.12
CA ALA A 119 -14.65 -9.01 19.23
C ALA A 119 -14.71 -7.63 19.91
N LYS A 120 -13.76 -7.35 20.79
CA LYS A 120 -13.62 -6.01 21.41
C LYS A 120 -13.31 -4.92 20.37
N LYS A 121 -12.42 -5.24 19.43
CA LYS A 121 -11.99 -4.37 18.33
C LYS A 121 -11.93 -5.18 17.04
N PRO A 122 -13.06 -5.40 16.37
CA PRO A 122 -13.06 -6.04 15.06
C PRO A 122 -12.32 -5.18 14.05
N LEU A 123 -11.57 -5.80 13.15
CA LEU A 123 -10.83 -5.13 12.09
C LEU A 123 -11.23 -5.71 10.74
N ILE A 124 -11.63 -4.83 9.83
CA ILE A 124 -11.97 -5.13 8.45
C ILE A 124 -10.88 -4.56 7.55
N ILE A 125 -10.31 -5.39 6.69
CA ILE A 125 -9.29 -4.99 5.72
C ILE A 125 -9.76 -5.34 4.33
N SER A 126 -9.66 -4.39 3.42
CA SER A 126 -9.87 -4.57 1.99
C SER A 126 -8.94 -3.62 1.23
N GLY A 127 -9.09 -3.52 -0.09
CA GLY A 127 -8.24 -2.63 -0.86
C GLY A 127 -8.64 -2.53 -2.32
N THR A 128 -7.89 -1.71 -3.05
CA THR A 128 -8.14 -1.42 -4.46
C THR A 128 -7.48 -2.42 -5.42
N ASN A 129 -6.63 -3.32 -4.91
CA ASN A 129 -5.82 -4.19 -5.77
C ASN A 129 -6.63 -5.32 -6.44
N ALA A 130 -7.77 -5.69 -5.85
CA ALA A 130 -8.69 -6.63 -6.48
C ALA A 130 -9.39 -6.07 -7.74
N GLY A 131 -9.33 -4.75 -7.96
CA GLY A 131 -9.97 -4.09 -9.11
C GLY A 131 -11.51 -4.11 -9.07
N SER A 132 -12.11 -4.23 -7.87
CA SER A 132 -13.57 -4.27 -7.71
C SER A 132 -14.02 -3.23 -6.69
N MET A 133 -14.98 -2.43 -7.08
CA MET A 133 -15.67 -1.49 -6.19
C MET A 133 -16.55 -2.24 -5.19
N GLU A 134 -17.19 -3.31 -5.64
CA GLU A 134 -18.15 -4.09 -4.85
C GLU A 134 -17.50 -4.72 -3.61
N ILE A 135 -16.25 -5.18 -3.71
CA ILE A 135 -15.55 -5.76 -2.56
C ILE A 135 -15.22 -4.69 -1.50
N ILE A 136 -14.88 -3.47 -1.93
CA ILE A 136 -14.66 -2.33 -1.05
C ILE A 136 -15.97 -1.93 -0.37
N GLN A 137 -17.06 -1.87 -1.13
CA GLN A 137 -18.40 -1.57 -0.64
C GLN A 137 -18.89 -2.63 0.35
N ALA A 138 -18.65 -3.91 0.07
CA ALA A 138 -18.95 -5.00 0.98
C ALA A 138 -18.19 -4.87 2.30
N ALA A 139 -16.90 -4.55 2.26
CA ALA A 139 -16.09 -4.31 3.45
C ALA A 139 -16.62 -3.11 4.28
N ALA A 140 -17.00 -2.03 3.60
CA ALA A 140 -17.60 -0.86 4.24
C ALA A 140 -18.95 -1.21 4.89
N ASN A 141 -19.79 -2.01 4.23
CA ASN A 141 -21.06 -2.48 4.77
C ASN A 141 -20.87 -3.31 6.04
N VAL A 142 -19.89 -4.24 6.06
CA VAL A 142 -19.56 -5.02 7.26
C VAL A 142 -19.14 -4.10 8.41
N ALA A 143 -18.31 -3.12 8.13
CA ALA A 143 -17.85 -2.16 9.13
C ALA A 143 -19.01 -1.30 9.66
N LYS A 144 -19.90 -0.81 8.78
CA LYS A 144 -21.09 -0.07 9.15
C LYS A 144 -22.01 -0.90 10.05
N ALA A 145 -22.29 -2.15 9.68
CA ALA A 145 -23.14 -3.04 10.46
C ALA A 145 -22.58 -3.30 11.87
N LEU A 146 -21.26 -3.53 11.98
CA LEU A 146 -20.58 -3.67 13.26
C LEU A 146 -20.64 -2.37 14.08
N LYS A 147 -20.46 -1.22 13.47
CA LYS A 147 -20.55 0.08 14.13
C LYS A 147 -21.96 0.33 14.65
N GLY A 148 -22.99 0.00 13.86
CA GLY A 148 -24.40 0.07 14.27
C GLY A 148 -24.73 -0.75 15.51
N ARG A 149 -23.99 -1.85 15.73
CA ARG A 149 -24.08 -2.70 16.94
C ARG A 149 -23.25 -2.18 18.12
N GLY A 150 -22.60 -1.02 17.98
CA GLY A 150 -21.78 -0.40 19.02
C GLY A 150 -20.34 -0.92 19.10
N ALA A 151 -19.86 -1.68 18.10
CA ALA A 151 -18.48 -2.15 18.09
C ALA A 151 -17.48 -1.00 17.82
N ASP A 152 -16.31 -1.07 18.47
CA ASP A 152 -15.13 -0.24 18.15
C ASP A 152 -14.40 -0.84 16.95
N VAL A 153 -15.03 -0.73 15.77
CA VAL A 153 -14.56 -1.34 14.53
C VAL A 153 -13.46 -0.51 13.87
N GLY A 154 -12.36 -1.15 13.50
CA GLY A 154 -11.33 -0.59 12.63
C GLY A 154 -11.55 -0.99 11.18
N VAL A 155 -11.26 -0.07 10.27
CA VAL A 155 -11.27 -0.30 8.81
C VAL A 155 -9.94 0.11 8.24
N THR A 156 -9.38 -0.72 7.36
CA THR A 156 -8.16 -0.39 6.59
C THR A 156 -8.40 -0.72 5.13
N MET A 157 -8.29 0.28 4.28
CA MET A 157 -8.37 0.12 2.83
C MET A 157 -6.98 0.28 2.23
N VAL A 158 -6.43 -0.81 1.70
CA VAL A 158 -5.10 -0.80 1.08
C VAL A 158 -5.22 -0.24 -0.32
N ALA A 159 -4.58 0.90 -0.53
CA ALA A 159 -4.50 1.54 -1.85
C ALA A 159 -3.20 1.16 -2.56
N ARG A 160 -3.22 1.16 -3.88
CA ARG A 160 -2.13 0.65 -4.72
C ARG A 160 -0.83 1.42 -4.56
N ALA A 161 -0.90 2.74 -4.56
CA ALA A 161 0.29 3.59 -4.56
C ALA A 161 0.38 4.43 -3.27
N VAL A 162 1.60 4.82 -2.94
CA VAL A 162 1.85 5.83 -1.93
C VAL A 162 1.05 7.09 -2.27
N ASN A 163 0.40 7.68 -1.28
CA ASN A 163 -0.42 8.88 -1.42
C ASN A 163 -1.70 8.75 -2.27
N SER A 164 -2.17 7.54 -2.60
CA SER A 164 -3.45 7.36 -3.31
C SER A 164 -4.62 8.02 -2.57
N VAL A 165 -4.62 7.97 -1.23
CA VAL A 165 -5.65 8.64 -0.41
C VAL A 165 -5.52 10.16 -0.50
N GLY A 166 -4.31 10.70 -0.44
CA GLY A 166 -4.06 12.14 -0.62
C GLY A 166 -4.51 12.64 -1.99
N LEU A 167 -4.21 11.89 -3.05
CA LEU A 167 -4.68 12.21 -4.41
C LEU A 167 -6.21 12.20 -4.48
N GLY A 168 -6.86 11.19 -3.89
CA GLY A 168 -8.32 11.14 -3.80
C GLY A 168 -8.94 12.31 -3.02
N MET A 169 -8.25 12.84 -2.01
CA MET A 169 -8.69 14.04 -1.26
C MET A 169 -8.52 15.33 -2.08
N ILE A 170 -7.54 15.40 -2.96
CA ILE A 170 -7.38 16.53 -3.89
C ILE A 170 -8.54 16.53 -4.90
N GLY A 171 -8.98 15.36 -5.33
CA GLY A 171 -10.05 15.22 -6.32
C GLY A 171 -9.57 15.53 -7.73
N GLY A 172 -10.51 15.87 -8.60
CA GLY A 172 -10.30 16.12 -10.02
C GLY A 172 -11.12 15.16 -10.88
N GLY A 173 -10.97 15.26 -12.20
CA GLY A 173 -11.55 14.33 -13.18
C GLY A 173 -10.84 12.98 -13.21
N SER A 174 -11.37 12.05 -13.95
CA SER A 174 -10.76 10.75 -14.21
C SER A 174 -9.73 10.80 -15.34
N LEU A 175 -8.85 9.79 -15.40
CA LEU A 175 -7.96 9.63 -16.55
C LEU A 175 -8.75 9.39 -17.84
N GLU A 176 -9.87 8.68 -17.76
CA GLU A 176 -10.75 8.43 -18.90
C GLU A 176 -11.27 9.73 -19.50
N GLU A 177 -11.79 10.64 -18.66
CA GLU A 177 -12.24 11.97 -19.08
C GLU A 177 -11.10 12.78 -19.70
N ALA A 178 -9.90 12.74 -19.11
CA ALA A 178 -8.75 13.44 -19.66
C ALA A 178 -8.34 12.90 -21.04
N LEU A 179 -8.41 11.59 -21.26
CA LEU A 179 -8.16 10.99 -22.57
C LEU A 179 -9.24 11.37 -23.57
N ASP A 180 -10.52 11.39 -23.19
CA ASP A 180 -11.64 11.82 -24.04
C ASP A 180 -11.48 13.29 -24.48
N GLU A 181 -11.06 14.18 -23.59
CA GLU A 181 -10.76 15.59 -23.90
C GLU A 181 -9.64 15.73 -24.94
N LEU A 182 -8.59 14.92 -24.83
CA LEU A 182 -7.51 14.90 -25.81
C LEU A 182 -7.98 14.32 -27.16
N GLU A 183 -8.70 13.20 -27.13
CA GLU A 183 -9.21 12.52 -28.33
C GLU A 183 -10.20 13.40 -29.09
N SER A 184 -11.02 14.17 -28.40
CA SER A 184 -11.98 15.12 -29.00
C SER A 184 -11.34 16.42 -29.52
N GLY A 185 -10.08 16.70 -29.10
CA GLY A 185 -9.41 17.96 -29.40
C GLY A 185 -9.90 19.15 -28.56
N ALA A 186 -10.57 18.88 -27.45
CA ALA A 186 -11.01 19.92 -26.51
C ALA A 186 -9.84 20.44 -25.66
N ALA A 187 -8.75 19.69 -25.56
CA ALA A 187 -7.52 20.09 -24.89
C ALA A 187 -6.35 20.20 -25.89
N ASP A 188 -5.64 21.32 -25.85
CA ASP A 188 -4.48 21.62 -26.70
C ASP A 188 -3.15 21.18 -26.08
N ALA A 189 -3.12 20.95 -24.78
CA ALA A 189 -1.92 20.59 -24.05
C ALA A 189 -2.22 19.61 -22.94
N VAL A 190 -1.25 18.72 -22.67
CA VAL A 190 -1.28 17.81 -21.54
C VAL A 190 0.05 17.86 -20.81
N ILE A 191 -0.02 17.91 -19.48
CA ILE A 191 1.13 17.76 -18.59
C ILE A 191 0.94 16.45 -17.82
N VAL A 192 1.83 15.48 -18.06
CA VAL A 192 1.88 14.24 -17.29
C VAL A 192 2.84 14.45 -16.14
N LEU A 193 2.34 14.35 -14.90
CA LEU A 193 3.07 14.69 -13.70
C LEU A 193 3.33 13.41 -12.88
N GLU A 194 4.59 12.99 -12.83
CA GLU A 194 5.10 11.85 -12.05
C GLU A 194 4.21 10.60 -12.18
N ASN A 195 3.87 10.23 -13.42
CA ASN A 195 2.98 9.10 -13.66
C ASN A 195 3.27 8.41 -15.01
N ASP A 196 3.16 7.08 -15.01
CA ASP A 196 3.16 6.27 -16.22
C ASP A 196 1.70 5.91 -16.59
N LEU A 197 1.12 6.63 -17.55
CA LEU A 197 -0.28 6.44 -17.97
C LEU A 197 -0.54 5.03 -18.52
N HIS A 198 0.46 4.37 -19.12
CA HIS A 198 0.34 3.00 -19.61
C HIS A 198 0.06 1.97 -18.49
N ARG A 199 0.28 2.35 -17.24
CA ARG A 199 -0.08 1.51 -16.08
C ARG A 199 -1.55 1.63 -15.70
N HIS A 200 -2.25 2.67 -16.16
CA HIS A 200 -3.60 3.02 -15.73
C HIS A 200 -4.65 2.95 -16.84
N ALA A 201 -4.22 2.98 -18.10
CA ALA A 201 -5.08 2.81 -19.26
C ALA A 201 -4.36 1.99 -20.36
N SER A 202 -5.12 1.49 -21.33
CA SER A 202 -4.56 0.78 -22.48
C SER A 202 -3.49 1.63 -23.19
N ALA A 203 -2.30 1.07 -23.38
CA ALA A 203 -1.20 1.78 -24.02
C ALA A 203 -1.58 2.31 -25.42
N ALA A 204 -2.35 1.54 -26.17
CA ALA A 204 -2.82 1.95 -27.50
C ALA A 204 -3.73 3.20 -27.43
N ARG A 205 -4.63 3.27 -26.43
CA ARG A 205 -5.51 4.43 -26.22
C ARG A 205 -4.72 5.65 -25.76
N VAL A 206 -3.84 5.47 -24.76
CA VAL A 206 -2.97 6.56 -24.28
C VAL A 206 -2.15 7.14 -25.43
N ASP A 207 -1.52 6.28 -26.23
CA ASP A 207 -0.71 6.69 -27.36
C ASP A 207 -1.52 7.44 -28.43
N ALA A 208 -2.74 6.98 -28.71
CA ALA A 208 -3.65 7.62 -29.66
C ALA A 208 -4.10 9.00 -29.15
N ALA A 209 -4.44 9.12 -27.86
CA ALA A 209 -4.85 10.38 -27.25
C ALA A 209 -3.69 11.39 -27.23
N LEU A 210 -2.50 10.97 -26.78
CA LEU A 210 -1.31 11.83 -26.77
C LEU A 210 -0.91 12.31 -28.18
N ALA A 211 -1.11 11.49 -29.21
CA ALA A 211 -0.84 11.88 -30.59
C ALA A 211 -1.78 12.98 -31.12
N LYS A 212 -2.92 13.22 -30.47
CA LYS A 212 -3.85 14.32 -30.78
C LYS A 212 -3.47 15.64 -30.14
N ALA A 213 -2.75 15.60 -29.01
CA ALA A 213 -2.37 16.79 -28.27
C ALA A 213 -1.27 17.59 -28.99
N PRO A 214 -1.48 18.87 -29.34
CA PRO A 214 -0.44 19.74 -29.92
C PRO A 214 0.79 19.89 -29.01
N LEU A 215 0.61 19.80 -27.70
CA LEU A 215 1.69 19.87 -26.72
C LEU A 215 1.56 18.77 -25.67
N VAL A 216 2.56 17.89 -25.62
CA VAL A 216 2.73 16.89 -24.55
C VAL A 216 3.97 17.23 -23.76
N MET A 217 3.80 17.46 -22.47
CA MET A 217 4.89 17.69 -21.53
C MET A 217 4.89 16.59 -20.47
N VAL A 218 6.06 16.06 -20.13
CA VAL A 218 6.23 15.08 -19.06
C VAL A 218 7.18 15.64 -18.01
N VAL A 219 6.75 15.62 -16.77
CA VAL A 219 7.55 16.00 -15.58
C VAL A 219 7.64 14.76 -14.72
N ASP A 220 8.79 14.10 -14.69
CA ASP A 220 8.93 12.82 -13.97
C ASP A 220 10.38 12.60 -13.52
N HIS A 221 10.52 11.83 -12.45
CA HIS A 221 11.81 11.38 -11.91
C HIS A 221 12.23 10.01 -12.47
N GLN A 222 11.38 9.36 -13.23
CA GLN A 222 11.65 8.08 -13.90
C GLN A 222 11.45 8.20 -15.39
N ARG A 223 12.26 7.48 -16.17
CA ARG A 223 12.03 7.35 -17.59
C ARG A 223 10.85 6.38 -17.85
N THR A 224 9.79 6.90 -18.43
CA THR A 224 8.61 6.15 -18.86
C THR A 224 8.53 6.11 -20.39
N ALA A 225 7.76 5.19 -20.95
CA ALA A 225 7.57 5.08 -22.39
C ALA A 225 6.86 6.31 -22.99
N ILE A 226 6.08 7.03 -22.19
CA ILE A 226 5.37 8.25 -22.60
C ILE A 226 6.36 9.36 -23.00
N MET A 227 7.55 9.39 -22.41
CA MET A 227 8.57 10.40 -22.73
C MET A 227 9.02 10.36 -24.20
N ASP A 228 8.93 9.20 -24.85
CA ASP A 228 9.27 9.08 -26.27
C ASP A 228 8.24 9.78 -27.18
N LYS A 229 7.09 10.18 -26.63
CA LYS A 229 6.01 10.91 -27.29
C LYS A 229 5.89 12.36 -26.82
N ALA A 230 6.69 12.76 -25.84
CA ALA A 230 6.65 14.08 -25.27
C ALA A 230 7.39 15.10 -26.16
N HIS A 231 6.82 16.30 -26.28
CA HIS A 231 7.48 17.45 -26.89
C HIS A 231 8.48 18.09 -25.94
N LEU A 232 8.24 17.97 -24.62
CA LEU A 232 9.12 18.49 -23.58
C LEU A 232 9.14 17.54 -22.39
N VAL A 233 10.34 17.21 -21.93
CA VAL A 233 10.56 16.40 -20.71
C VAL A 233 11.35 17.24 -19.71
N LEU A 234 10.82 17.35 -18.50
CA LEU A 234 11.45 18.05 -17.38
C LEU A 234 11.80 17.02 -16.28
N SER A 235 13.04 17.01 -15.85
CA SER A 235 13.52 16.09 -14.80
C SER A 235 12.99 16.53 -13.43
N ALA A 236 12.12 15.69 -12.84
CA ALA A 236 11.64 15.87 -11.47
C ALA A 236 12.59 15.27 -10.45
N ALA A 237 12.60 15.81 -9.25
CA ALA A 237 13.28 15.25 -8.10
C ALA A 237 12.52 14.02 -7.56
N SER A 238 13.24 12.97 -7.20
CA SER A 238 12.66 11.82 -6.53
C SER A 238 12.27 12.14 -5.08
N PHE A 239 11.58 11.21 -4.41
CA PHE A 239 11.20 11.38 -3.00
C PHE A 239 12.41 11.56 -2.05
N ALA A 240 13.60 11.09 -2.43
CA ALA A 240 14.82 11.31 -1.65
C ALA A 240 15.44 12.69 -1.88
N GLU A 241 15.09 13.34 -2.99
CA GLU A 241 15.64 14.60 -3.48
C GLU A 241 14.66 15.76 -3.31
N SER A 242 13.50 15.51 -2.73
CA SER A 242 12.41 16.48 -2.54
C SER A 242 11.83 16.46 -1.13
N ASP A 243 11.10 17.52 -0.81
CA ASP A 243 10.20 17.57 0.33
C ASP A 243 8.77 17.28 -0.15
N GLY A 244 7.96 16.65 0.70
CA GLY A 244 6.56 16.37 0.37
C GLY A 244 5.73 15.96 1.57
N THR A 245 4.44 15.80 1.34
CA THR A 245 3.49 15.24 2.32
C THR A 245 2.68 14.16 1.65
N VAL A 246 2.59 13.00 2.28
CA VAL A 246 1.79 11.87 1.82
C VAL A 246 0.70 11.53 2.83
N VAL A 247 -0.43 11.06 2.35
CA VAL A 247 -1.55 10.61 3.18
C VAL A 247 -1.67 9.10 3.07
N ASN A 248 -1.55 8.43 4.20
CA ASN A 248 -1.61 6.97 4.25
C ASN A 248 -3.06 6.43 4.20
N ASN A 249 -3.19 5.09 4.22
CA ASN A 249 -4.48 4.41 4.15
C ASN A 249 -5.42 4.67 5.36
N GLU A 250 -4.91 5.30 6.43
CA GLU A 250 -5.73 5.74 7.58
C GLU A 250 -6.21 7.19 7.44
N GLY A 251 -5.91 7.87 6.34
CA GLY A 251 -6.15 9.30 6.20
C GLY A 251 -5.18 10.16 7.01
N ARG A 252 -4.00 9.63 7.30
CA ARG A 252 -2.99 10.29 8.13
C ARG A 252 -1.92 10.92 7.26
N ALA A 253 -1.79 12.25 7.34
CA ALA A 253 -0.76 13.01 6.67
C ALA A 253 0.58 12.87 7.39
N GLN A 254 1.61 12.58 6.63
CA GLN A 254 2.98 12.44 7.11
C GLN A 254 3.91 13.19 6.15
N ARG A 255 4.76 14.05 6.67
CA ARG A 255 5.71 14.82 5.89
C ARG A 255 7.02 14.05 5.76
N PHE A 256 7.65 14.15 4.60
CA PHE A 256 9.02 13.71 4.35
C PHE A 256 9.87 14.89 3.90
N PHE A 257 11.18 14.76 4.07
CA PHE A 257 12.14 15.82 3.79
C PHE A 257 13.22 15.32 2.86
N GLN A 258 13.74 16.21 2.04
CA GLN A 258 14.89 15.96 1.19
C GLN A 258 16.09 15.45 2.01
N VAL A 259 16.66 14.34 1.59
CA VAL A 259 17.84 13.72 2.20
C VAL A 259 19.06 13.74 1.28
N TYR A 260 18.89 14.03 0.00
CA TYR A 260 19.94 14.08 -0.99
C TYR A 260 19.75 15.29 -1.90
N ASP A 261 20.80 16.03 -2.16
CA ASP A 261 20.83 17.15 -3.10
C ASP A 261 21.88 16.87 -4.18
N PRO A 262 21.48 16.49 -5.38
CA PRO A 262 22.42 16.22 -6.46
C PRO A 262 23.19 17.45 -6.91
N ALA A 263 22.62 18.64 -6.81
CA ALA A 263 23.29 19.88 -7.17
C ALA A 263 24.48 20.20 -6.24
N TYR A 264 24.51 19.63 -5.03
CA TYR A 264 25.66 19.72 -4.13
C TYR A 264 26.89 19.01 -4.71
N TYR A 265 26.68 17.91 -5.45
CA TYR A 265 27.77 17.13 -6.05
C TYR A 265 28.10 17.56 -7.47
N ASP A 266 27.10 18.00 -8.23
CA ASP A 266 27.25 18.54 -9.57
C ASP A 266 26.30 19.72 -9.79
N ALA A 267 26.86 20.92 -9.70
CA ALA A 267 26.12 22.18 -9.86
C ALA A 267 25.49 22.37 -11.26
N LYS A 268 25.83 21.51 -12.23
CA LYS A 268 25.21 21.53 -13.56
C LYS A 268 23.92 20.70 -13.61
N THR A 269 23.64 19.94 -12.57
CA THR A 269 22.42 19.13 -12.50
C THR A 269 21.21 20.07 -12.44
N VAL A 270 20.36 19.97 -13.48
CA VAL A 270 19.09 20.69 -13.55
C VAL A 270 17.98 19.71 -13.23
N MET A 271 17.65 19.60 -11.96
CA MET A 271 16.57 18.76 -11.46
C MET A 271 15.86 19.52 -10.35
N LEU A 272 14.56 19.65 -10.44
CA LEU A 272 13.75 20.39 -9.48
C LEU A 272 12.58 19.52 -9.02
N GLU A 273 12.05 19.81 -7.85
CA GLU A 273 10.78 19.25 -7.42
C GLU A 273 9.69 19.64 -8.45
N SER A 274 8.76 18.75 -8.70
CA SER A 274 7.71 18.93 -9.73
C SER A 274 6.91 20.22 -9.54
N TRP A 275 6.63 20.59 -8.29
CA TRP A 275 5.93 21.85 -8.00
C TRP A 275 6.74 23.09 -8.42
N ARG A 276 8.07 23.05 -8.39
CA ARG A 276 8.92 24.15 -8.86
C ARG A 276 8.88 24.28 -10.38
N TRP A 277 8.83 23.17 -11.10
CA TRP A 277 8.60 23.20 -12.55
C TRP A 277 7.24 23.80 -12.89
N LEU A 278 6.17 23.36 -12.21
CA LEU A 278 4.84 23.92 -12.41
C LEU A 278 4.76 25.40 -12.04
N HIS A 279 5.43 25.82 -10.97
CA HIS A 279 5.54 27.22 -10.58
C HIS A 279 6.24 28.05 -11.66
N SER A 280 7.34 27.56 -12.22
CA SER A 280 8.07 28.24 -13.30
C SER A 280 7.21 28.36 -14.56
N LEU A 281 6.50 27.30 -14.93
CA LEU A 281 5.57 27.30 -16.05
C LEU A 281 4.44 28.32 -15.85
N HIS A 282 3.79 28.25 -14.68
CA HIS A 282 2.70 29.16 -14.33
C HIS A 282 3.16 30.63 -14.36
N SER A 283 4.33 30.92 -13.82
CA SER A 283 4.89 32.28 -13.82
C SER A 283 5.20 32.78 -15.23
N THR A 284 5.69 31.88 -16.09
CA THR A 284 6.04 32.22 -17.47
C THR A 284 4.79 32.45 -18.33
N VAL A 285 3.81 31.55 -18.27
CA VAL A 285 2.58 31.62 -19.08
C VAL A 285 1.72 32.80 -18.69
N ASN A 286 1.57 33.08 -17.38
CA ASN A 286 0.69 34.14 -16.89
C ASN A 286 1.39 35.49 -16.73
N ASN A 287 2.70 35.58 -17.01
CA ASN A 287 3.53 36.75 -16.74
C ASN A 287 3.30 37.32 -15.34
N ARG A 288 3.09 36.42 -14.37
CA ARG A 288 2.77 36.73 -12.97
C ARG A 288 3.73 35.98 -12.06
N GLN A 289 4.46 36.71 -11.27
CA GLN A 289 5.31 36.12 -10.26
C GLN A 289 4.45 35.61 -9.10
N VAL A 290 4.53 34.30 -8.84
CA VAL A 290 3.98 33.68 -7.63
C VAL A 290 5.17 33.40 -6.72
N ASP A 291 5.10 33.80 -5.47
CA ASP A 291 6.25 33.77 -4.56
C ASP A 291 6.33 32.46 -3.76
N TRP A 292 6.37 31.34 -4.47
CA TRP A 292 6.56 30.02 -3.86
C TRP A 292 8.04 29.65 -3.88
N THR A 293 8.72 29.93 -2.81
CA THR A 293 10.16 29.62 -2.67
C THR A 293 10.41 28.33 -1.87
N GLN A 294 9.42 27.85 -1.13
CA GLN A 294 9.48 26.63 -0.34
C GLN A 294 8.14 25.90 -0.34
N LEU A 295 8.14 24.60 0.00
CA LEU A 295 6.96 23.75 -0.03
C LEU A 295 5.83 24.28 0.86
N ASP A 296 6.13 24.93 1.98
CA ASP A 296 5.11 25.47 2.89
C ASP A 296 4.23 26.54 2.22
N HIS A 297 4.76 27.32 1.26
CA HIS A 297 3.95 28.25 0.47
C HIS A 297 2.96 27.51 -0.46
N VAL A 298 3.38 26.36 -1.00
CA VAL A 298 2.51 25.48 -1.81
C VAL A 298 1.44 24.85 -0.94
N ILE A 299 1.81 24.40 0.26
CA ILE A 299 0.87 23.86 1.26
C ILE A 299 -0.17 24.90 1.62
N ASP A 300 0.22 26.15 1.87
CA ASP A 300 -0.71 27.24 2.18
C ASP A 300 -1.70 27.50 1.03
N ALA A 301 -1.19 27.51 -0.20
CA ALA A 301 -2.04 27.67 -1.39
C ALA A 301 -2.99 26.46 -1.57
N ALA A 302 -2.50 25.25 -1.35
CA ALA A 302 -3.32 24.04 -1.43
C ALA A 302 -4.42 24.02 -0.37
N ILE A 303 -4.13 24.42 0.86
CA ILE A 303 -5.13 24.52 1.95
C ILE A 303 -6.16 25.61 1.65
N ALA A 304 -5.74 26.74 1.09
CA ALA A 304 -6.67 27.79 0.69
C ALA A 304 -7.66 27.32 -0.39
N ALA A 305 -7.21 26.47 -1.31
CA ALA A 305 -8.05 25.87 -2.35
C ALA A 305 -8.86 24.67 -1.82
N LEU A 306 -8.31 23.88 -0.91
CA LEU A 306 -8.86 22.62 -0.40
C LEU A 306 -8.80 22.60 1.14
N PRO A 307 -9.75 23.26 1.84
CA PRO A 307 -9.74 23.38 3.30
C PRO A 307 -9.70 22.06 4.06
N GLN A 308 -10.17 20.96 3.47
CA GLN A 308 -10.09 19.61 4.05
C GLN A 308 -8.65 19.14 4.27
N LEU A 309 -7.65 19.78 3.65
CA LEU A 309 -6.24 19.50 3.82
C LEU A 309 -5.57 20.32 4.93
N ALA A 310 -6.31 21.15 5.67
CA ALA A 310 -5.74 22.08 6.65
C ALA A 310 -4.78 21.43 7.67
N GLY A 311 -5.09 20.20 8.10
CA GLY A 311 -4.23 19.44 9.04
C GLY A 311 -2.82 19.10 8.53
N ILE A 312 -2.54 19.30 7.23
CA ILE A 312 -1.19 19.04 6.69
C ILE A 312 -0.13 19.93 7.33
N LYS A 313 -0.49 21.16 7.73
CA LYS A 313 0.44 22.08 8.41
C LYS A 313 1.00 21.51 9.72
N ASP A 314 0.22 20.69 10.40
CA ASP A 314 0.57 20.10 11.68
C ASP A 314 1.26 18.73 11.53
N ALA A 315 1.44 18.24 10.29
CA ALA A 315 1.99 16.91 10.04
C ALA A 315 3.48 16.79 10.35
N ALA A 316 4.22 17.88 10.35
CA ALA A 316 5.63 17.95 10.71
C ALA A 316 6.06 19.42 10.85
N PRO A 317 7.26 19.68 11.35
CA PRO A 317 7.84 21.02 11.29
C PRO A 317 7.90 21.54 9.85
N ASP A 318 7.92 22.86 9.72
CA ASP A 318 8.08 23.54 8.43
C ASP A 318 9.46 23.29 7.77
N ALA A 319 9.62 23.70 6.52
CA ALA A 319 10.84 23.48 5.74
C ALA A 319 12.06 24.21 6.33
N THR A 320 11.87 25.22 7.15
CA THR A 320 12.94 25.99 7.79
C THR A 320 13.46 25.36 9.07
N PHE A 321 12.74 24.40 9.63
CA PHE A 321 13.10 23.72 10.85
C PHE A 321 14.50 23.12 10.78
N ARG A 322 15.31 23.40 11.79
CA ARG A 322 16.68 22.89 11.93
C ARG A 322 16.98 22.56 13.38
N ILE A 323 17.73 21.47 13.58
CA ILE A 323 18.35 21.13 14.87
C ILE A 323 19.84 21.32 14.71
N ARG A 324 20.44 22.27 15.45
CA ARG A 324 21.87 22.58 15.38
C ARG A 324 22.36 22.80 13.94
N GLY A 325 21.55 23.47 13.13
CA GLY A 325 21.86 23.74 11.72
C GLY A 325 21.59 22.57 10.76
N GLN A 326 21.18 21.40 11.27
CA GLN A 326 20.82 20.24 10.44
C GLN A 326 19.31 20.15 10.26
N LYS A 327 18.88 19.77 9.07
CA LYS A 327 17.47 19.58 8.72
C LYS A 327 16.85 18.45 9.53
N LEU A 328 17.55 17.32 9.62
CA LEU A 328 17.18 16.15 10.42
C LEU A 328 18.44 15.46 10.95
N ALA A 329 18.33 14.69 12.01
CA ALA A 329 19.36 13.73 12.39
C ALA A 329 19.47 12.67 11.30
N ARG A 330 20.55 12.70 10.53
CA ARG A 330 20.71 11.86 9.34
C ARG A 330 21.24 10.47 9.64
N GLU A 331 21.98 10.34 10.72
CA GLU A 331 22.58 9.08 11.15
C GLU A 331 22.15 8.76 12.56
N PRO A 332 21.70 7.53 12.80
CA PRO A 332 21.62 7.05 14.15
C PRO A 332 23.04 7.02 14.71
N HIS A 333 23.22 7.53 15.91
CA HIS A 333 24.52 7.50 16.58
C HIS A 333 24.99 6.08 16.85
N ARG A 334 24.12 5.13 16.64
CA ARG A 334 24.34 3.72 16.78
C ARG A 334 23.61 2.94 15.70
N TYR A 335 24.29 1.99 15.09
CA TYR A 335 23.72 1.16 14.06
C TYR A 335 22.95 -0.01 14.66
N SER A 336 21.63 0.13 14.70
CA SER A 336 20.73 -0.90 15.19
C SER A 336 20.95 -2.24 14.52
N GLY A 337 21.10 -3.28 15.30
CA GLY A 337 21.27 -4.66 14.82
C GLY A 337 22.52 -4.87 13.94
N ARG A 338 23.10 -3.81 13.40
CA ARG A 338 24.30 -3.92 12.56
C ARG A 338 25.51 -4.37 13.32
N THR A 339 25.61 -3.97 14.59
CA THR A 339 26.70 -4.43 15.45
C THR A 339 26.64 -5.93 15.66
N ALA A 340 25.45 -6.47 15.95
CA ALA A 340 25.25 -7.90 16.09
C ALA A 340 25.44 -8.65 14.75
N MET A 341 24.93 -8.11 13.64
CA MET A 341 25.07 -8.69 12.30
C MET A 341 26.51 -8.63 11.76
N ARG A 342 27.33 -7.71 12.28
CA ARG A 342 28.73 -7.52 11.92
C ARG A 342 29.69 -7.86 13.05
N ALA A 343 29.27 -8.68 13.99
CA ALA A 343 30.09 -9.10 15.11
C ALA A 343 31.40 -9.80 14.69
N ASN A 344 31.43 -10.39 13.50
CA ASN A 344 32.63 -10.95 12.88
C ASN A 344 33.63 -9.87 12.41
N ILE A 345 33.19 -8.63 12.28
CA ILE A 345 34.03 -7.49 11.87
C ILE A 345 34.42 -6.65 13.08
N SER A 346 33.51 -6.51 14.05
CA SER A 346 33.73 -5.74 15.26
C SER A 346 33.07 -6.45 16.44
N VAL A 347 33.90 -6.94 17.36
CA VAL A 347 33.45 -7.61 18.59
C VAL A 347 32.99 -6.64 19.67
N HIS A 348 33.27 -5.36 19.49
CA HIS A 348 32.90 -4.31 20.43
C HIS A 348 31.79 -3.44 19.86
N GLU A 349 30.89 -3.06 20.74
CA GLU A 349 29.89 -2.08 20.40
C GLU A 349 30.54 -0.74 20.09
N PRO A 350 30.14 -0.05 19.00
CA PRO A 350 30.65 1.27 18.69
C PRO A 350 30.42 2.22 19.86
N ARG A 351 31.45 3.01 20.20
CA ARG A 351 31.32 4.05 21.21
C ARG A 351 30.25 5.03 20.79
N GLN A 352 29.33 5.30 21.68
CA GLN A 352 28.26 6.26 21.44
C GLN A 352 28.77 7.68 21.44
N PRO A 353 28.40 8.51 20.47
CA PRO A 353 28.70 9.92 20.51
C PRO A 353 27.96 10.61 21.66
N GLN A 354 28.56 11.63 22.19
CA GLN A 354 28.00 12.48 23.23
C GLN A 354 27.02 13.47 22.60
N ASP A 355 25.82 13.03 22.30
CA ASP A 355 24.76 13.87 21.75
C ASP A 355 23.56 13.92 22.70
N LYS A 356 23.29 15.11 23.21
CA LYS A 356 22.20 15.36 24.15
C LYS A 356 20.84 15.48 23.47
N ASP A 357 20.82 15.65 22.17
CA ASP A 357 19.58 15.88 21.41
C ASP A 357 19.05 14.60 20.76
N THR A 358 19.69 13.47 21.00
CA THR A 358 19.26 12.19 20.48
C THR A 358 18.97 11.18 21.59
N MET A 359 17.91 10.42 21.38
CA MET A 359 17.57 9.27 22.23
C MET A 359 18.52 8.07 22.02
N PHE A 360 19.42 8.14 21.05
CA PHE A 360 20.37 7.07 20.73
C PHE A 360 21.68 7.12 21.53
N ALA A 361 21.78 8.02 22.47
CA ALA A 361 22.95 8.11 23.37
C ALA A 361 22.96 7.04 24.49
N PHE A 362 22.23 5.94 24.31
CA PHE A 362 22.26 4.80 25.21
C PHE A 362 23.17 3.69 24.69
N SER A 363 23.86 3.02 25.59
CA SER A 363 24.60 1.78 25.33
C SER A 363 24.03 0.61 26.13
N MET A 364 24.58 -0.59 25.92
CA MET A 364 24.23 -1.77 26.72
C MET A 364 24.57 -1.58 28.20
N GLU A 365 25.57 -0.78 28.51
CA GLU A 365 26.00 -0.43 29.86
C GLU A 365 25.16 0.67 30.50
N GLY A 366 24.25 1.27 29.76
CA GLY A 366 23.37 2.33 30.24
C GLY A 366 23.52 3.64 29.44
N ASN A 367 22.95 4.70 29.98
CA ASN A 367 23.01 6.01 29.40
C ASN A 367 24.35 6.70 29.74
N ASN A 368 25.15 7.00 28.75
CA ASN A 368 26.41 7.72 28.90
C ASN A 368 26.24 9.24 29.05
N GLN A 369 25.02 9.74 28.99
CA GLN A 369 24.71 11.14 29.13
C GLN A 369 24.39 11.51 30.57
N PRO A 370 24.74 12.70 31.05
CA PRO A 370 24.40 13.15 32.39
C PRO A 370 22.90 13.44 32.58
N SER A 371 22.15 13.47 31.50
CA SER A 371 20.70 13.67 31.49
C SER A 371 20.04 12.73 30.49
N ALA A 372 18.74 12.49 30.66
CA ALA A 372 17.95 11.72 29.70
C ALA A 372 18.10 12.30 28.29
N PRO A 373 18.11 11.46 27.24
CA PRO A 373 18.19 11.93 25.86
C PRO A 373 17.05 12.88 25.52
N ARG A 374 17.36 13.94 24.83
CA ARG A 374 16.39 14.92 24.35
C ARG A 374 16.38 14.90 22.85
N SER A 375 15.64 14.00 22.26
CA SER A 375 15.41 14.00 20.81
C SER A 375 14.14 14.75 20.49
N GLN A 376 14.23 15.69 19.57
CA GLN A 376 13.08 16.31 18.94
C GLN A 376 12.63 15.55 17.70
N ILE A 377 13.39 14.52 17.32
CA ILE A 377 13.10 13.66 16.17
C ILE A 377 12.88 12.24 16.68
N PRO A 378 11.65 11.92 17.09
CA PRO A 378 11.38 10.66 17.78
C PRO A 378 11.60 9.41 16.93
N PHE A 379 11.75 9.57 15.62
CA PHE A 379 11.91 8.45 14.69
C PHE A 379 13.30 8.28 14.14
N ALA A 380 14.20 9.19 14.38
CA ALA A 380 15.59 8.97 14.05
C ALA A 380 16.16 7.82 14.90
N TRP A 381 15.36 6.88 15.23
CA TRP A 381 15.63 5.81 16.14
C TRP A 381 16.13 4.56 15.43
N ALA A 382 17.25 4.08 15.89
CA ALA A 382 17.77 2.80 15.50
C ALA A 382 17.99 1.97 16.74
N PRO A 383 17.29 0.84 16.93
CA PRO A 383 17.51 -0.03 18.06
C PRO A 383 18.92 -0.62 17.99
N GLY A 384 19.84 -0.02 18.67
CA GLY A 384 21.21 -0.46 18.78
C GLY A 384 21.47 -1.47 19.88
N TRP A 385 20.44 -1.97 20.48
CA TRP A 385 20.49 -2.86 21.61
C TRP A 385 20.52 -4.31 21.19
N ASN A 386 21.44 -5.08 21.77
CA ASN A 386 21.59 -6.50 21.46
C ASN A 386 20.68 -7.38 22.32
N SER A 387 19.96 -6.81 23.28
CA SER A 387 19.07 -7.57 24.15
C SER A 387 17.64 -7.01 24.16
N PRO A 388 16.64 -7.89 24.23
CA PRO A 388 15.24 -7.48 24.41
C PRO A 388 15.01 -6.68 25.69
N GLN A 389 15.78 -6.95 26.74
CA GLN A 389 15.69 -6.23 28.01
C GLN A 389 16.14 -4.77 27.88
N ALA A 390 17.25 -4.52 27.23
CA ALA A 390 17.72 -3.16 26.98
C ALA A 390 16.73 -2.39 26.10
N TRP A 391 16.17 -3.05 25.10
CA TRP A 391 15.10 -2.51 24.28
C TRP A 391 13.87 -2.11 25.10
N ASN A 392 13.39 -3.01 25.95
CA ASN A 392 12.21 -2.75 26.77
C ASN A 392 12.44 -1.62 27.78
N LYS A 393 13.61 -1.60 28.42
CA LYS A 393 14.02 -0.52 29.31
C LYS A 393 14.04 0.83 28.58
N PHE A 394 14.63 0.87 27.41
CA PHE A 394 14.64 2.07 26.57
C PHE A 394 13.22 2.53 26.22
N GLN A 395 12.37 1.61 25.80
CA GLN A 395 10.97 1.89 25.47
C GLN A 395 10.19 2.44 26.66
N ASP A 396 10.42 1.89 27.84
CA ASP A 396 9.71 2.28 29.07
C ASP A 396 10.24 3.60 29.65
N GLU A 397 11.55 3.81 29.67
CA GLU A 397 12.17 5.01 30.23
C GLU A 397 12.06 6.23 29.30
N VAL A 398 12.20 6.03 28.01
CA VAL A 398 12.02 7.07 27.00
C VAL A 398 10.59 7.14 26.47
N GLY A 399 9.70 6.34 27.04
CA GLY A 399 8.33 6.16 26.59
C GLY A 399 7.50 7.44 26.37
N GLY A 400 6.25 7.41 26.76
CA GLY A 400 5.34 8.53 26.58
C GLY A 400 5.11 8.86 25.11
N LYS A 401 5.13 10.12 24.78
CA LYS A 401 4.87 10.60 23.41
C LYS A 401 5.87 10.08 22.37
N LEU A 402 7.09 9.82 22.76
CA LEU A 402 8.18 9.39 21.87
C LEU A 402 8.20 7.87 21.63
N ARG A 403 7.48 7.10 22.43
CA ARG A 403 7.48 5.63 22.37
C ARG A 403 7.09 5.08 21.00
N HIS A 404 6.11 5.71 20.36
CA HIS A 404 5.57 5.29 19.07
C HIS A 404 5.92 6.28 17.95
N GLY A 405 6.63 7.33 18.31
CA GLY A 405 6.99 8.42 17.44
C GLY A 405 5.82 9.37 17.12
N ASP A 406 6.05 10.29 16.17
CA ASP A 406 4.99 11.10 15.59
C ASP A 406 4.26 10.29 14.51
N PRO A 407 3.00 9.89 14.73
CA PRO A 407 2.27 9.13 13.73
C PRO A 407 1.81 9.99 12.55
N GLY A 408 2.05 11.31 12.55
CA GLY A 408 1.46 12.26 11.63
C GLY A 408 0.07 12.71 12.06
N VAL A 409 -0.60 13.51 11.26
CA VAL A 409 -1.90 14.12 11.57
C VAL A 409 -3.00 13.44 10.78
N ARG A 410 -4.04 12.97 11.45
CA ARG A 410 -5.22 12.43 10.79
C ARG A 410 -6.05 13.56 10.21
N LEU A 411 -6.30 13.54 8.90
CA LEU A 411 -7.02 14.58 8.18
C LEU A 411 -8.53 14.39 8.21
N PHE A 412 -8.98 13.15 8.40
CA PHE A 412 -10.40 12.84 8.57
C PHE A 412 -10.59 11.70 9.55
N GLU A 413 -11.73 11.69 10.19
CA GLU A 413 -12.19 10.59 11.05
C GLU A 413 -13.32 9.85 10.36
N ALA A 414 -13.30 8.52 10.45
CA ALA A 414 -14.37 7.71 9.91
C ALA A 414 -15.66 8.00 10.70
N SER A 415 -16.69 8.47 10.01
CA SER A 415 -18.02 8.66 10.55
C SER A 415 -18.97 7.64 9.96
N ALA A 416 -19.77 6.99 10.79
CA ALA A 416 -20.86 6.11 10.35
C ALA A 416 -22.23 6.80 10.34
N SER A 417 -22.30 8.05 10.80
CA SER A 417 -23.58 8.79 10.84
C SER A 417 -24.01 9.20 9.43
N GLY A 418 -25.26 8.89 9.07
CA GLY A 418 -25.86 9.26 7.78
C GLY A 418 -25.40 8.42 6.59
N LEU A 419 -24.60 7.38 6.78
CA LEU A 419 -24.22 6.48 5.70
C LEU A 419 -25.33 5.46 5.44
N GLU A 420 -25.73 5.32 4.19
CA GLU A 420 -26.58 4.23 3.72
C GLU A 420 -25.72 3.00 3.38
N TYR A 421 -26.35 1.82 3.32
CA TYR A 421 -25.66 0.64 2.82
C TYR A 421 -25.50 0.71 1.32
N PHE A 422 -24.34 0.30 0.84
CA PHE A 422 -24.15 0.05 -0.59
C PHE A 422 -24.98 -1.14 -1.01
N THR A 423 -25.71 -1.02 -2.11
CA THR A 423 -26.71 -2.02 -2.54
C THR A 423 -26.29 -2.83 -3.77
N ALA A 424 -25.19 -2.50 -4.40
CA ALA A 424 -24.71 -3.14 -5.62
C ALA A 424 -24.07 -4.53 -5.32
N VAL A 425 -24.90 -5.51 -4.96
CA VAL A 425 -24.43 -6.89 -4.79
C VAL A 425 -24.12 -7.48 -6.17
N PRO A 426 -22.87 -7.93 -6.44
CA PRO A 426 -22.53 -8.49 -7.74
C PRO A 426 -23.19 -9.85 -7.97
N ALA A 427 -23.37 -10.22 -9.23
CA ALA A 427 -23.70 -11.59 -9.60
C ALA A 427 -22.54 -12.53 -9.26
N SER A 428 -22.85 -13.80 -8.95
CA SER A 428 -21.81 -14.82 -8.75
C SER A 428 -21.02 -15.03 -10.04
N PHE A 429 -19.72 -15.24 -9.92
CA PHE A 429 -18.86 -15.52 -11.06
C PHE A 429 -19.34 -16.73 -11.85
N GLN A 430 -19.36 -16.61 -13.16
CA GLN A 430 -19.67 -17.69 -14.08
C GLN A 430 -18.51 -17.84 -15.07
N ALA A 431 -17.91 -19.03 -15.09
CA ALA A 431 -16.91 -19.35 -16.10
C ALA A 431 -17.55 -19.45 -17.49
N GLU A 432 -16.96 -18.80 -18.47
CA GLU A 432 -17.38 -18.87 -19.88
C GLU A 432 -16.45 -19.83 -20.61
N GLU A 433 -17.01 -20.68 -21.47
CA GLU A 433 -16.22 -21.62 -22.24
C GLU A 433 -15.30 -20.88 -23.23
N GLY A 434 -14.02 -21.24 -23.24
CA GLY A 434 -13.02 -20.64 -24.12
C GLY A 434 -12.59 -19.23 -23.75
N LYS A 435 -13.09 -18.71 -22.63
CA LYS A 435 -12.71 -17.39 -22.13
C LYS A 435 -12.21 -17.46 -20.70
N TRP A 436 -11.28 -16.60 -20.37
CA TRP A 436 -10.73 -16.52 -19.01
C TRP A 436 -10.71 -15.08 -18.53
N ARG A 437 -11.09 -14.89 -17.27
CA ARG A 437 -11.01 -13.59 -16.62
C ARG A 437 -9.69 -13.46 -15.89
N ILE A 438 -9.03 -12.31 -16.04
CA ILE A 438 -7.75 -12.03 -15.40
C ILE A 438 -7.97 -11.76 -13.92
N ALA A 439 -7.41 -12.62 -13.07
CA ALA A 439 -7.32 -12.45 -11.63
C ALA A 439 -5.97 -11.80 -11.28
N PRO A 440 -5.94 -10.72 -10.47
CA PRO A 440 -4.72 -10.01 -10.17
C PRO A 440 -3.90 -10.69 -9.07
N TYR A 441 -2.61 -10.81 -9.31
CA TYR A 441 -1.60 -11.12 -8.31
C TYR A 441 -0.63 -9.96 -8.19
N TYR A 442 -0.16 -9.72 -7.00
CA TYR A 442 0.86 -8.70 -6.77
C TYR A 442 2.07 -9.31 -6.10
N HIS A 443 3.23 -8.76 -6.35
CA HIS A 443 4.48 -9.13 -5.71
C HIS A 443 5.10 -7.92 -5.02
N LEU A 444 5.48 -8.09 -3.77
CA LEU A 444 6.17 -7.06 -2.99
C LEU A 444 7.40 -6.52 -3.72
N PHE A 445 8.07 -7.39 -4.49
CA PHE A 445 9.19 -7.03 -5.35
C PHE A 445 8.76 -7.17 -6.81
N GLY A 446 8.62 -6.06 -7.50
CA GLY A 446 8.37 -6.01 -8.94
C GLY A 446 7.00 -5.52 -9.39
N SER A 447 5.94 -5.57 -8.56
CA SER A 447 4.65 -4.99 -8.94
C SER A 447 4.61 -3.47 -8.81
N ASP A 448 5.48 -2.91 -7.99
CA ASP A 448 5.65 -1.47 -7.84
C ASP A 448 6.72 -0.94 -8.81
N GLU A 449 6.47 0.23 -9.35
CA GLU A 449 7.26 0.86 -10.39
C GLU A 449 8.71 1.14 -9.97
N LEU A 450 8.92 1.64 -8.76
CA LEU A 450 10.25 1.92 -8.22
C LEU A 450 11.03 0.63 -7.94
N SER A 451 10.37 -0.40 -7.42
CA SER A 451 11.02 -1.66 -7.08
C SER A 451 11.55 -2.40 -8.31
N GLN A 452 10.90 -2.26 -9.47
CA GLN A 452 11.35 -2.83 -10.74
C GLN A 452 12.73 -2.30 -11.17
N ARG A 453 13.03 -1.06 -10.84
CA ARG A 453 14.24 -0.36 -11.29
C ARG A 453 15.41 -0.48 -10.33
N ALA A 454 15.17 -0.90 -9.10
CA ALA A 454 16.20 -1.04 -8.09
C ALA A 454 16.97 -2.37 -8.25
N PRO A 455 18.28 -2.35 -8.54
CA PRO A 455 19.05 -3.59 -8.82
C PRO A 455 18.98 -4.62 -7.69
N VAL A 456 18.93 -4.18 -6.44
CA VAL A 456 18.81 -5.09 -5.28
C VAL A 456 17.49 -5.83 -5.28
N PHE A 457 16.40 -5.20 -5.70
CA PHE A 457 15.08 -5.83 -5.75
C PHE A 457 14.92 -6.72 -6.97
N GLN A 458 15.55 -6.41 -8.09
CA GLN A 458 15.52 -7.23 -9.29
C GLN A 458 15.92 -8.68 -9.01
N SER A 459 16.91 -8.90 -8.13
CA SER A 459 17.32 -10.26 -7.73
C SER A 459 16.24 -11.02 -6.92
N ARG A 460 15.21 -10.36 -6.47
CA ARG A 460 14.08 -10.92 -5.70
C ARG A 460 12.77 -10.94 -6.47
N MET A 461 12.74 -10.33 -7.64
CA MET A 461 11.56 -10.35 -8.50
C MET A 461 11.38 -11.75 -9.09
N PRO A 462 10.18 -12.30 -9.05
CA PRO A 462 9.89 -13.50 -9.82
C PRO A 462 9.89 -13.16 -11.32
N GLU A 463 10.18 -14.13 -12.15
CA GLU A 463 9.92 -14.02 -13.58
C GLU A 463 8.42 -13.88 -13.82
N PRO A 464 7.97 -13.07 -14.78
CA PRO A 464 6.56 -12.99 -15.14
C PRO A 464 6.02 -14.36 -15.55
N TYR A 465 4.79 -14.65 -15.14
CA TYR A 465 4.16 -15.95 -15.37
C TYR A 465 2.65 -15.79 -15.62
N ILE A 466 2.02 -16.85 -16.09
CA ILE A 466 0.57 -17.00 -16.13
C ILE A 466 0.16 -18.18 -15.25
N LYS A 467 -0.89 -18.01 -14.42
CA LYS A 467 -1.45 -19.10 -13.61
C LYS A 467 -2.74 -19.65 -14.19
N LEU A 468 -2.92 -20.96 -14.12
CA LEU A 468 -4.18 -21.63 -14.41
C LEU A 468 -4.55 -22.60 -13.31
N ASN A 469 -5.84 -22.84 -13.16
CA ASN A 469 -6.37 -23.95 -12.41
C ASN A 469 -5.99 -25.28 -13.09
N PRO A 470 -5.74 -26.37 -12.35
CA PRO A 470 -5.41 -27.69 -12.93
C PRO A 470 -6.44 -28.19 -13.97
N ALA A 471 -7.75 -27.95 -13.74
CA ALA A 471 -8.80 -28.38 -14.65
C ALA A 471 -8.74 -27.63 -16.00
N ASP A 472 -8.43 -26.33 -15.99
CA ASP A 472 -8.30 -25.54 -17.21
C ASP A 472 -7.02 -25.92 -17.97
N ALA A 473 -5.91 -26.14 -17.27
CA ALA A 473 -4.66 -26.62 -17.88
C ALA A 473 -4.86 -27.99 -18.57
N ALA A 474 -5.60 -28.90 -17.91
CA ALA A 474 -5.93 -30.21 -18.48
C ALA A 474 -6.81 -30.08 -19.74
N LYS A 475 -7.81 -29.18 -19.73
CA LYS A 475 -8.65 -28.92 -20.92
C LYS A 475 -7.84 -28.38 -22.09
N LEU A 476 -6.83 -27.55 -21.84
CA LEU A 476 -5.94 -27.01 -22.85
C LEU A 476 -4.82 -27.98 -23.26
N GLY A 477 -4.66 -29.09 -22.55
CA GLY A 477 -3.61 -30.07 -22.81
C GLY A 477 -2.20 -29.56 -22.53
N VAL A 478 -2.04 -28.58 -21.62
CA VAL A 478 -0.77 -27.93 -21.33
C VAL A 478 -0.20 -28.34 -19.99
N ASN A 479 1.12 -28.44 -19.90
CA ASN A 479 1.84 -28.81 -18.68
C ASN A 479 2.47 -27.61 -17.99
N PRO A 480 2.78 -27.69 -16.68
CA PRO A 480 3.54 -26.67 -15.98
C PRO A 480 4.83 -26.31 -16.72
N GLY A 481 5.13 -25.02 -16.84
CA GLY A 481 6.28 -24.51 -17.58
C GLY A 481 6.06 -24.32 -19.08
N ALA A 482 4.96 -24.81 -19.66
CA ALA A 482 4.63 -24.55 -21.06
C ALA A 482 4.48 -23.03 -21.29
N MET A 483 4.99 -22.56 -22.43
CA MET A 483 4.82 -21.15 -22.81
C MET A 483 3.42 -20.95 -23.38
N LEU A 484 2.62 -20.12 -22.74
CA LEU A 484 1.29 -19.76 -23.22
C LEU A 484 1.31 -18.40 -23.89
N SER A 485 0.57 -18.29 -25.00
CA SER A 485 0.39 -17.06 -25.75
C SER A 485 -1.07 -16.66 -25.74
N PHE A 486 -1.33 -15.38 -25.51
CA PHE A 486 -2.66 -14.80 -25.49
C PHE A 486 -2.61 -13.30 -25.83
N SER A 487 -3.73 -12.76 -26.26
CA SER A 487 -3.87 -11.33 -26.53
C SER A 487 -4.88 -10.70 -25.57
N VAL A 488 -4.54 -9.53 -25.04
CA VAL A 488 -5.40 -8.76 -24.14
C VAL A 488 -5.10 -7.27 -24.36
N GLU A 489 -6.13 -6.44 -24.47
CA GLU A 489 -6.04 -4.98 -24.67
C GLU A 489 -5.06 -4.59 -25.82
N GLY A 490 -5.08 -5.36 -26.91
CA GLY A 490 -4.20 -5.14 -28.06
C GLY A 490 -2.75 -5.57 -27.90
N GLN A 491 -2.37 -6.12 -26.74
CA GLN A 491 -1.04 -6.67 -26.48
C GLN A 491 -1.04 -8.19 -26.60
N THR A 492 -0.01 -8.76 -27.21
CA THR A 492 0.22 -10.21 -27.19
C THR A 492 1.30 -10.53 -26.15
N LEU A 493 0.93 -11.33 -25.17
CA LEU A 493 1.82 -11.79 -24.10
C LEU A 493 2.19 -13.25 -24.31
N ARG A 494 3.42 -13.61 -23.92
CA ARG A 494 3.93 -14.99 -23.87
C ARG A 494 4.55 -15.22 -22.52
N LEU A 495 3.96 -16.12 -21.73
CA LEU A 495 4.35 -16.33 -20.34
C LEU A 495 4.40 -17.83 -20.01
N PRO A 496 5.33 -18.26 -19.14
CA PRO A 496 5.40 -19.64 -18.66
C PRO A 496 4.21 -19.93 -17.72
N LEU A 497 3.64 -21.12 -17.88
CA LEU A 497 2.50 -21.58 -17.09
C LEU A 497 2.92 -22.05 -15.69
N VAL A 498 2.23 -21.56 -14.69
CA VAL A 498 2.24 -22.04 -13.31
C VAL A 498 0.85 -22.59 -12.97
N ILE A 499 0.78 -23.77 -12.39
CA ILE A 499 -0.48 -24.34 -11.93
C ILE A 499 -0.78 -23.89 -10.51
N SER A 500 -2.02 -23.48 -10.23
CA SER A 500 -2.50 -23.14 -8.90
C SER A 500 -3.83 -23.81 -8.60
N GLU A 501 -3.86 -24.62 -7.55
CA GLU A 501 -5.09 -25.27 -7.07
C GLU A 501 -6.06 -24.28 -6.41
N GLY A 502 -5.54 -23.17 -5.89
CA GLY A 502 -6.35 -22.13 -5.24
C GLY A 502 -7.14 -21.27 -6.22
N LEU A 503 -6.66 -21.13 -7.46
CA LEU A 503 -7.31 -20.32 -8.48
C LEU A 503 -8.57 -21.00 -9.01
N THR A 504 -9.68 -20.29 -9.08
CA THR A 504 -10.94 -20.83 -9.63
C THR A 504 -10.83 -21.05 -11.15
N ALA A 505 -11.39 -22.16 -11.63
CA ALA A 505 -11.47 -22.44 -13.07
C ALA A 505 -12.26 -21.35 -13.82
N GLY A 506 -11.85 -21.06 -15.05
CA GLY A 506 -12.34 -19.93 -15.85
C GLY A 506 -11.64 -18.60 -15.55
N GLN A 507 -10.63 -18.62 -14.68
CA GLN A 507 -9.77 -17.49 -14.42
C GLN A 507 -8.32 -17.77 -14.83
N VAL A 508 -7.61 -16.72 -15.14
CA VAL A 508 -6.15 -16.75 -15.34
C VAL A 508 -5.49 -15.72 -14.41
N GLY A 509 -4.50 -16.17 -13.66
CA GLY A 509 -3.75 -15.29 -12.77
C GLY A 509 -2.59 -14.63 -13.48
N LEU A 510 -2.47 -13.29 -13.38
CA LEU A 510 -1.33 -12.54 -13.89
C LEU A 510 -0.69 -11.68 -12.79
N PRO A 511 0.66 -11.58 -12.76
CA PRO A 511 1.37 -10.77 -11.79
C PRO A 511 1.34 -9.29 -12.20
N MET A 512 0.31 -8.58 -11.73
CA MET A 512 0.05 -7.18 -12.07
C MET A 512 1.20 -6.26 -11.70
N GLY A 513 1.46 -5.30 -12.56
CA GLY A 513 2.51 -4.30 -12.39
C GLY A 513 3.92 -4.81 -12.66
N MET A 514 4.13 -6.11 -12.90
CA MET A 514 5.41 -6.67 -13.34
C MET A 514 5.77 -6.19 -14.74
N PRO A 515 7.06 -6.23 -15.13
CA PRO A 515 7.47 -5.80 -16.47
C PRO A 515 6.62 -6.44 -17.57
N GLY A 516 6.03 -5.62 -18.43
CA GLY A 516 5.15 -6.05 -19.52
C GLY A 516 3.71 -6.40 -19.13
N ILE A 517 3.33 -6.35 -17.86
CA ILE A 517 1.98 -6.69 -17.36
C ILE A 517 1.40 -5.50 -16.61
N ALA A 518 0.69 -4.64 -17.29
CA ALA A 518 0.11 -3.43 -16.72
C ALA A 518 -1.03 -3.74 -15.73
N PRO A 519 -1.16 -2.99 -14.61
CA PRO A 519 -2.25 -3.19 -13.63
C PRO A 519 -3.65 -2.97 -14.22
N VAL A 520 -3.78 -2.21 -15.29
CA VAL A 520 -5.05 -1.98 -16.01
C VAL A 520 -5.68 -3.28 -16.54
N LEU A 521 -4.89 -4.32 -16.73
CA LEU A 521 -5.39 -5.62 -17.21
C LEU A 521 -6.24 -6.37 -16.17
N THR A 522 -6.28 -5.91 -14.91
CA THR A 522 -7.08 -6.54 -13.85
C THR A 522 -8.55 -6.61 -14.25
N GLY A 523 -9.11 -7.83 -14.21
CA GLY A 523 -10.53 -8.07 -14.56
C GLY A 523 -10.84 -8.13 -16.04
N SER A 524 -9.89 -7.80 -16.93
CA SER A 524 -10.04 -7.98 -18.39
C SER A 524 -10.24 -9.45 -18.76
N ARG A 525 -10.76 -9.71 -19.94
CA ARG A 525 -10.99 -11.06 -20.45
C ARG A 525 -10.00 -11.43 -21.53
N ILE A 526 -9.63 -12.70 -21.56
CA ILE A 526 -8.82 -13.31 -22.59
C ILE A 526 -9.74 -14.26 -23.39
N ASP A 527 -9.85 -14.04 -24.68
CA ASP A 527 -10.71 -14.84 -25.57
C ASP A 527 -10.00 -16.06 -26.15
N SER A 528 -8.67 -16.08 -26.14
CA SER A 528 -7.88 -17.20 -26.65
C SER A 528 -6.62 -17.39 -25.83
N LEU A 529 -6.41 -18.59 -25.39
CA LEU A 529 -5.21 -19.01 -24.66
C LEU A 529 -4.69 -20.29 -25.30
N GLN A 530 -3.48 -20.27 -25.80
CA GLN A 530 -2.90 -21.42 -26.50
C GLN A 530 -1.41 -21.59 -26.19
N GLU A 531 -0.92 -22.80 -26.34
CA GLU A 531 0.51 -23.05 -26.23
C GLU A 531 1.24 -22.31 -27.37
N ALA A 532 2.25 -21.53 -27.01
CA ALA A 532 3.09 -20.85 -27.99
C ALA A 532 3.91 -21.88 -28.75
N LYS A 533 3.77 -21.90 -30.06
CA LYS A 533 4.68 -22.69 -30.91
C LYS A 533 6.10 -22.14 -30.77
N ALA A 534 7.06 -23.05 -30.62
CA ALA A 534 8.48 -22.73 -30.49
C ALA A 534 9.02 -21.91 -31.66
#